data_798892920b4e07278bba2870fbdeecc8
#
_entry.id   798892920b4e07278bba2870fbdeecc8
#
_cell.length_a   1.000
_cell.length_b   1.000
_cell.length_c   1.000
_cell.angle_alpha   90.00
_cell.angle_beta   90.00
_cell.angle_gamma   90.00
#
_symmetry.space_group_name_H-M   'P 1'
#
loop_
_entity.id
_entity.type
_entity.pdbx_description
1 polymer ?
#
loop_
_entity_poly.entity_id
_entity_poly.type
_entity_poly.pdbx_seq_one_letter_code
_entity_poly.pdbx_strand_id
1 'polypeptide(L)'
;LERNNGTGGKIWGSEGETDISTAAYINAMLAHTLELDDVHPASKTHGSASLIPAAWSCARYVHASGKEFLTAVVCGYETVSRIGMALGVTSHRKKGWHATATCGGFGCAAACGKLLGLNADELVSALGMAGTQSFGRWAFLGDGSTCKVLHPARAVVNGLDAAFLAKAGMTGPEHILEAEDGGLLAAMSDTGDIAKVSK
;
A
#
# COMPACT_ATOMS: atom_id res chain seq x y z
N LEU A 1 0.15 -9.55 18.23
CA LEU A 1 -0.94 -8.96 17.45
C LEU A 1 -1.94 -10.04 17.08
N GLU A 2 -3.21 -9.88 17.46
CA GLU A 2 -4.28 -10.86 17.25
C GLU A 2 -4.54 -11.19 15.76
N ARG A 3 -4.15 -10.32 14.84
CA ARG A 3 -4.34 -10.52 13.39
C ARG A 3 -3.64 -11.77 12.82
N ASN A 4 -2.66 -12.33 13.52
CA ASN A 4 -1.85 -13.48 13.10
C ASN A 4 -2.20 -14.75 13.89
N ASN A 5 -3.47 -14.96 14.17
CA ASN A 5 -3.94 -16.16 14.89
C ASN A 5 -4.12 -17.39 13.98
N GLY A 6 -3.78 -17.31 12.71
CA GLY A 6 -3.89 -18.39 11.72
C GLY A 6 -5.28 -18.57 11.13
N THR A 7 -6.24 -17.68 11.44
CA THR A 7 -7.61 -17.72 10.95
C THR A 7 -8.10 -16.34 10.48
N GLY A 8 -9.27 -16.30 9.84
CA GLY A 8 -9.93 -15.06 9.43
C GLY A 8 -9.49 -14.50 8.07
N GLY A 9 -8.36 -14.94 7.54
CA GLY A 9 -7.91 -14.61 6.19
C GLY A 9 -8.35 -15.64 5.17
N LYS A 10 -8.99 -15.21 4.08
CA LYS A 10 -9.43 -16.07 2.97
C LYS A 10 -8.55 -15.86 1.75
N ILE A 11 -7.95 -16.92 1.26
CA ILE A 11 -7.24 -16.92 -0.03
C ILE A 11 -8.27 -17.13 -1.13
N TRP A 12 -8.25 -16.28 -2.15
CA TRP A 12 -9.15 -16.35 -3.28
C TRP A 12 -8.91 -17.64 -4.08
N GLY A 13 -9.98 -18.33 -4.42
CA GLY A 13 -9.91 -19.62 -5.14
C GLY A 13 -9.51 -20.81 -4.26
N SER A 14 -9.39 -20.64 -2.94
CA SER A 14 -9.06 -21.70 -1.98
C SER A 14 -10.18 -21.89 -0.95
N GLU A 15 -10.37 -23.13 -0.48
CA GLU A 15 -11.30 -23.43 0.62
C GLU A 15 -10.69 -23.15 2.01
N GLY A 16 -9.35 -23.11 2.13
CA GLY A 16 -8.65 -22.92 3.39
C GLY A 16 -8.70 -21.46 3.90
N GLU A 17 -8.45 -21.31 5.20
CA GLU A 17 -8.22 -20.03 5.87
C GLU A 17 -6.79 -19.97 6.43
N THR A 18 -6.28 -18.76 6.58
CA THR A 18 -5.00 -18.45 7.20
C THR A 18 -5.12 -17.13 7.98
N ASP A 19 -4.03 -16.58 8.48
CA ASP A 19 -4.04 -15.24 9.03
C ASP A 19 -4.28 -14.19 7.92
N ILE A 20 -4.81 -13.04 8.32
CA ILE A 20 -5.23 -11.99 7.37
C ILE A 20 -4.05 -11.40 6.57
N SER A 21 -2.85 -11.36 7.13
CA SER A 21 -1.66 -10.82 6.46
C SER A 21 -1.18 -11.76 5.36
N THR A 22 -1.11 -13.07 5.66
CA THR A 22 -0.76 -14.10 4.68
C THR A 22 -1.79 -14.18 3.56
N ALA A 23 -3.09 -14.14 3.88
CA ALA A 23 -4.15 -14.14 2.86
C ALA A 23 -4.05 -12.91 1.94
N ALA A 24 -3.88 -11.72 2.51
CA ALA A 24 -3.74 -10.47 1.75
C ALA A 24 -2.49 -10.50 0.85
N TYR A 25 -1.37 -11.01 1.34
CA TYR A 25 -0.13 -11.19 0.58
C TYR A 25 -0.33 -12.09 -0.64
N ILE A 26 -0.91 -13.27 -0.43
CA ILE A 26 -1.15 -14.24 -1.52
C ILE A 26 -2.16 -13.68 -2.53
N ASN A 27 -3.24 -13.07 -2.06
CA ASN A 27 -4.26 -12.48 -2.93
C ASN A 27 -3.68 -11.34 -3.79
N ALA A 28 -2.75 -10.56 -3.27
CA ALA A 28 -2.07 -9.52 -4.03
C ALA A 28 -1.15 -10.09 -5.13
N MET A 29 -0.46 -11.20 -4.84
CA MET A 29 0.29 -11.91 -5.88
C MET A 29 -0.63 -12.42 -6.98
N LEU A 30 -1.74 -13.07 -6.60
CA LEU A 30 -2.73 -13.58 -7.56
C LEU A 30 -3.31 -12.45 -8.43
N ALA A 31 -3.65 -11.31 -7.83
CA ALA A 31 -4.23 -10.16 -8.53
C ALA A 31 -3.30 -9.59 -9.60
N HIS A 32 -1.96 -9.64 -9.38
CA HIS A 32 -0.97 -9.05 -10.29
C HIS A 32 -0.30 -10.05 -11.23
N THR A 33 -0.58 -11.37 -11.11
CA THR A 33 0.14 -12.42 -11.84
C THR A 33 -0.05 -12.33 -13.36
N LEU A 34 -1.23 -11.95 -13.83
CA LEU A 34 -1.55 -11.91 -15.25
C LEU A 34 -1.39 -10.52 -15.89
N GLU A 35 -1.01 -9.48 -15.11
CA GLU A 35 -0.89 -8.09 -15.59
C GLU A 35 -2.21 -7.57 -16.25
N LEU A 36 -3.38 -8.06 -15.79
CA LEU A 36 -4.70 -7.64 -16.25
C LEU A 36 -5.37 -6.66 -15.29
N ASP A 37 -4.67 -6.29 -14.23
CA ASP A 37 -5.09 -5.31 -13.24
C ASP A 37 -4.97 -3.87 -13.78
N ASP A 38 -5.60 -2.94 -13.10
CA ASP A 38 -5.66 -1.52 -13.49
C ASP A 38 -4.29 -0.82 -13.44
N VAL A 39 -4.18 0.25 -14.20
CA VAL A 39 -3.07 1.20 -14.11
C VAL A 39 -3.62 2.61 -14.03
N HIS A 40 -3.24 3.37 -13.01
CA HIS A 40 -3.49 4.81 -12.97
C HIS A 40 -2.40 5.55 -13.76
N PRO A 41 -2.72 6.15 -14.93
CA PRO A 41 -1.68 6.63 -15.87
C PRO A 41 -0.78 7.71 -15.30
N ALA A 42 -1.33 8.62 -14.48
CA ALA A 42 -0.58 9.76 -13.95
C ALA A 42 0.41 9.37 -12.83
N SER A 43 0.09 8.37 -12.01
CA SER A 43 0.97 7.88 -10.94
C SER A 43 1.78 6.64 -11.32
N LYS A 44 1.43 5.96 -12.42
CA LYS A 44 2.03 4.68 -12.85
C LYS A 44 1.93 3.57 -11.80
N THR A 45 0.86 3.61 -10.99
CA THR A 45 0.58 2.60 -9.96
C THR A 45 -0.48 1.61 -10.43
N HIS A 46 -0.32 0.34 -10.05
CA HIS A 46 -1.34 -0.70 -10.16
C HIS A 46 -2.08 -0.77 -8.82
N GLY A 47 -3.11 0.07 -8.67
CA GLY A 47 -3.79 0.28 -7.39
C GLY A 47 -4.49 -0.97 -6.90
N SER A 48 -5.33 -1.61 -7.73
CA SER A 48 -6.15 -2.74 -7.32
C SER A 48 -5.33 -3.91 -6.80
N ALA A 49 -4.15 -4.17 -7.39
CA ALA A 49 -3.30 -5.30 -7.03
C ALA A 49 -2.87 -5.30 -5.55
N SER A 50 -2.79 -4.13 -4.93
CA SER A 50 -2.47 -3.99 -3.50
C SER A 50 -3.69 -3.62 -2.66
N LEU A 51 -4.46 -2.63 -3.09
CA LEU A 51 -5.53 -2.04 -2.28
C LEU A 51 -6.68 -3.00 -2.02
N ILE A 52 -7.11 -3.76 -3.04
CA ILE A 52 -8.24 -4.67 -2.89
C ILE A 52 -7.91 -5.80 -1.92
N PRO A 53 -6.77 -6.52 -2.04
CA PRO A 53 -6.40 -7.55 -1.07
C PRO A 53 -6.23 -7.03 0.37
N ALA A 54 -5.62 -5.84 0.55
CA ALA A 54 -5.47 -5.23 1.87
C ALA A 54 -6.82 -4.88 2.49
N ALA A 55 -7.65 -4.12 1.77
CA ALA A 55 -8.96 -3.71 2.23
C ALA A 55 -9.90 -4.91 2.46
N TRP A 56 -9.86 -5.92 1.57
CA TRP A 56 -10.65 -7.15 1.71
C TRP A 56 -10.33 -7.90 3.00
N SER A 57 -9.03 -8.14 3.26
CA SER A 57 -8.61 -8.87 4.47
C SER A 57 -8.92 -8.08 5.74
N CYS A 58 -8.69 -6.78 5.74
CA CYS A 58 -9.02 -5.90 6.86
C CYS A 58 -10.54 -5.81 7.08
N ALA A 59 -11.35 -5.65 6.02
CA ALA A 59 -12.81 -5.57 6.11
C ALA A 59 -13.42 -6.85 6.68
N ARG A 60 -12.91 -8.03 6.29
CA ARG A 60 -13.31 -9.31 6.88
C ARG A 60 -12.98 -9.37 8.37
N TYR A 61 -11.78 -8.93 8.74
CA TYR A 61 -11.33 -8.91 10.13
C TYR A 61 -12.24 -8.05 11.05
N VAL A 62 -12.63 -6.86 10.56
CA VAL A 62 -13.49 -5.93 11.33
C VAL A 62 -14.98 -6.13 11.07
N HIS A 63 -15.36 -7.13 10.28
CA HIS A 63 -16.76 -7.40 9.87
C HIS A 63 -17.44 -6.19 9.21
N ALA A 64 -16.70 -5.47 8.37
CA ALA A 64 -17.19 -4.28 7.69
C ALA A 64 -18.27 -4.61 6.65
N SER A 65 -19.19 -3.66 6.45
CA SER A 65 -20.17 -3.72 5.37
C SER A 65 -19.51 -3.48 3.99
N GLY A 66 -20.20 -3.87 2.92
CA GLY A 66 -19.72 -3.59 1.56
C GLY A 66 -19.54 -2.10 1.27
N LYS A 67 -20.35 -1.22 1.87
CA LYS A 67 -20.21 0.23 1.75
C LYS A 67 -18.92 0.74 2.41
N GLU A 68 -18.61 0.26 3.62
CA GLU A 68 -17.38 0.62 4.33
C GLU A 68 -16.15 0.12 3.57
N PHE A 69 -16.20 -1.11 3.06
CA PHE A 69 -15.16 -1.66 2.20
C PHE A 69 -14.89 -0.78 0.98
N LEU A 70 -15.94 -0.44 0.21
CA LEU A 70 -15.78 0.41 -0.99
C LEU A 70 -15.26 1.81 -0.63
N THR A 71 -15.72 2.39 0.47
CA THR A 71 -15.22 3.68 0.95
C THR A 71 -13.72 3.61 1.27
N ALA A 72 -13.29 2.54 1.93
CA ALA A 72 -11.88 2.32 2.25
C ALA A 72 -11.02 2.15 0.99
N VAL A 73 -11.52 1.41 0.01
CA VAL A 73 -10.86 1.25 -1.30
C VAL A 73 -10.66 2.61 -1.98
N VAL A 74 -11.68 3.47 -2.00
CA VAL A 74 -11.57 4.84 -2.56
C VAL A 74 -10.51 5.65 -1.81
N CYS A 75 -10.50 5.63 -0.48
CA CYS A 75 -9.46 6.31 0.30
C CYS A 75 -8.05 5.81 -0.07
N GLY A 76 -7.88 4.50 -0.24
CA GLY A 76 -6.62 3.92 -0.67
C GLY A 76 -6.18 4.37 -2.07
N TYR A 77 -7.11 4.39 -3.04
CA TYR A 77 -6.82 4.86 -4.40
C TYR A 77 -6.43 6.34 -4.44
N GLU A 78 -7.14 7.21 -3.73
CA GLU A 78 -6.80 8.62 -3.62
C GLU A 78 -5.38 8.78 -3.04
N THR A 79 -5.06 8.06 -1.98
CA THR A 79 -3.75 8.14 -1.33
C THR A 79 -2.63 7.67 -2.24
N VAL A 80 -2.73 6.47 -2.82
CA VAL A 80 -1.65 5.91 -3.66
C VAL A 80 -1.44 6.73 -4.92
N SER A 81 -2.52 7.22 -5.53
CA SER A 81 -2.45 8.01 -6.76
C SER A 81 -1.82 9.37 -6.53
N ARG A 82 -2.21 10.09 -5.48
CA ARG A 82 -1.68 11.42 -5.13
C ARG A 82 -0.20 11.35 -4.77
N ILE A 83 0.21 10.38 -3.97
CA ILE A 83 1.63 10.17 -3.61
C ILE A 83 2.45 9.81 -4.85
N GLY A 84 1.94 8.92 -5.71
CA GLY A 84 2.62 8.59 -6.96
C GLY A 84 2.78 9.79 -7.91
N MET A 85 1.77 10.65 -8.01
CA MET A 85 1.89 11.90 -8.77
C MET A 85 2.87 12.89 -8.13
N ALA A 86 2.90 12.97 -6.80
CA ALA A 86 3.82 13.83 -6.05
C ALA A 86 5.28 13.41 -6.23
N LEU A 87 5.55 12.12 -6.31
CA LEU A 87 6.90 11.59 -6.60
C LEU A 87 7.44 12.01 -7.98
N GLY A 88 6.57 12.37 -8.94
CA GLY A 88 7.03 12.68 -10.29
C GLY A 88 7.55 11.41 -10.97
N VAL A 89 6.63 10.60 -11.45
CA VAL A 89 6.83 9.21 -11.92
C VAL A 89 8.02 8.99 -12.86
N THR A 90 8.35 9.97 -13.69
CA THR A 90 9.49 9.83 -14.64
C THR A 90 10.83 9.86 -13.91
N SER A 91 11.03 10.77 -12.97
CA SER A 91 12.26 10.85 -12.17
C SER A 91 12.39 9.62 -11.27
N HIS A 92 11.33 9.30 -10.55
CA HIS A 92 11.24 8.11 -9.69
C HIS A 92 11.59 6.82 -10.47
N ARG A 93 11.01 6.65 -11.66
CA ARG A 93 11.31 5.50 -12.52
C ARG A 93 12.76 5.49 -13.02
N LYS A 94 13.32 6.64 -13.39
CA LYS A 94 14.72 6.75 -13.84
C LYS A 94 15.71 6.39 -12.72
N LYS A 95 15.36 6.65 -11.47
CA LYS A 95 16.14 6.21 -10.30
C LYS A 95 16.00 4.70 -10.00
N GLY A 96 15.27 3.97 -10.81
CA GLY A 96 15.12 2.51 -10.72
C GLY A 96 14.07 2.03 -9.71
N TRP A 97 13.08 2.86 -9.41
CA TRP A 97 11.99 2.50 -8.51
C TRP A 97 10.72 2.06 -9.24
N HIS A 98 9.92 1.21 -8.61
CA HIS A 98 8.62 0.76 -9.07
C HIS A 98 7.50 1.42 -8.23
N ALA A 99 6.74 2.32 -8.84
CA ALA A 99 5.74 3.14 -8.15
C ALA A 99 4.71 2.32 -7.37
N THR A 100 4.25 1.18 -7.89
CA THR A 100 3.31 0.30 -7.20
C THR A 100 3.86 -0.19 -5.86
N ALA A 101 5.14 -0.55 -5.81
CA ALA A 101 5.79 -0.98 -4.57
C ALA A 101 6.02 0.19 -3.62
N THR A 102 6.56 1.30 -4.15
CA THR A 102 6.92 2.48 -3.35
C THR A 102 5.70 3.13 -2.70
N CYS A 103 4.61 3.29 -3.46
CA CYS A 103 3.42 4.01 -3.00
C CYS A 103 2.33 3.10 -2.42
N GLY A 104 2.34 1.80 -2.78
CA GLY A 104 1.26 0.88 -2.44
C GLY A 104 1.02 0.74 -0.94
N GLY A 105 2.09 0.74 -0.14
CA GLY A 105 2.00 0.69 1.32
C GLY A 105 1.17 1.82 1.92
N PHE A 106 1.33 3.04 1.41
CA PHE A 106 0.54 4.20 1.85
C PHE A 106 -0.95 4.02 1.56
N GLY A 107 -1.29 3.60 0.33
CA GLY A 107 -2.68 3.34 -0.03
C GLY A 107 -3.31 2.23 0.81
N CYS A 108 -2.57 1.15 1.07
CA CYS A 108 -3.03 0.06 1.94
C CYS A 108 -3.20 0.53 3.39
N ALA A 109 -2.28 1.35 3.91
CA ALA A 109 -2.39 1.93 5.26
C ALA A 109 -3.62 2.83 5.37
N ALA A 110 -3.90 3.67 4.37
CA ALA A 110 -5.09 4.52 4.35
C ALA A 110 -6.39 3.70 4.31
N ALA A 111 -6.46 2.68 3.44
CA ALA A 111 -7.63 1.81 3.33
C ALA A 111 -7.88 1.02 4.62
N CYS A 112 -6.85 0.39 5.17
CA CYS A 112 -6.95 -0.37 6.42
C CYS A 112 -7.21 0.55 7.61
N GLY A 113 -6.56 1.73 7.66
CA GLY A 113 -6.79 2.74 8.69
C GLY A 113 -8.23 3.23 8.71
N LYS A 114 -8.85 3.44 7.53
CA LYS A 114 -10.28 3.77 7.43
C LYS A 114 -11.16 2.69 8.01
N LEU A 115 -10.88 1.42 7.72
CA LEU A 115 -11.65 0.27 8.23
C LEU A 115 -11.47 0.06 9.74
N LEU A 116 -10.25 0.28 10.25
CA LEU A 116 -9.93 0.18 11.69
C LEU A 116 -10.43 1.38 12.50
N GLY A 117 -10.97 2.42 11.84
CA GLY A 117 -11.43 3.65 12.50
C GLY A 117 -10.29 4.43 13.14
N LEU A 118 -9.15 4.55 12.47
CA LEU A 118 -8.04 5.39 12.92
C LEU A 118 -8.46 6.86 12.95
N ASN A 119 -8.08 7.58 14.00
CA ASN A 119 -8.17 9.04 14.03
C ASN A 119 -7.05 9.68 13.17
N ALA A 120 -7.04 11.00 13.08
CA ALA A 120 -6.07 11.71 12.22
C ALA A 120 -4.61 11.44 12.62
N ASP A 121 -4.28 11.48 13.90
CA ASP A 121 -2.91 11.28 14.40
C ASP A 121 -2.46 9.83 14.22
N GLU A 122 -3.34 8.87 14.47
CA GLU A 122 -3.10 7.45 14.19
C GLU A 122 -2.88 7.22 12.69
N LEU A 123 -3.67 7.89 11.82
CA LEU A 123 -3.50 7.75 10.37
C LEU A 123 -2.20 8.38 9.87
N VAL A 124 -1.80 9.54 10.38
CA VAL A 124 -0.49 10.15 10.11
C VAL A 124 0.63 9.17 10.48
N SER A 125 0.54 8.56 11.67
CA SER A 125 1.49 7.55 12.12
C SER A 125 1.52 6.32 11.21
N ALA A 126 0.35 5.83 10.77
CA ALA A 126 0.27 4.70 9.85
C ALA A 126 0.92 5.01 8.49
N LEU A 127 0.64 6.18 7.92
CA LEU A 127 1.25 6.63 6.67
C LEU A 127 2.77 6.81 6.83
N GLY A 128 3.21 7.39 7.94
CA GLY A 128 4.63 7.52 8.28
C GLY A 128 5.35 6.18 8.34
N MET A 129 4.79 5.21 9.07
CA MET A 129 5.35 3.85 9.16
C MET A 129 5.35 3.13 7.81
N ALA A 130 4.31 3.28 7.00
CA ALA A 130 4.27 2.72 5.65
C ALA A 130 5.38 3.32 4.78
N GLY A 131 5.61 4.63 4.90
CA GLY A 131 6.64 5.35 4.13
C GLY A 131 8.06 4.93 4.46
N THR A 132 8.37 4.66 5.74
CA THR A 132 9.72 4.18 6.14
C THR A 132 10.07 2.82 5.53
N GLN A 133 9.09 2.09 5.06
CA GLN A 133 9.25 0.76 4.45
C GLN A 133 9.04 0.80 2.93
N SER A 134 9.06 1.97 2.29
CA SER A 134 8.96 2.10 0.83
C SER A 134 10.12 1.38 0.14
N PHE A 135 9.81 0.63 -0.91
CA PHE A 135 10.75 -0.30 -1.56
C PHE A 135 10.40 -0.51 -3.04
N GLY A 136 11.09 -1.44 -3.69
CA GLY A 136 10.75 -1.99 -5.01
C GLY A 136 11.65 -1.50 -6.12
N ARG A 137 12.60 -2.35 -6.53
CA ARG A 137 13.52 -2.06 -7.62
C ARG A 137 12.93 -2.49 -8.96
N TRP A 138 13.21 -1.71 -9.99
CA TRP A 138 12.72 -1.97 -11.36
C TRP A 138 13.54 -3.00 -12.14
N ALA A 139 14.63 -3.51 -11.59
CA ALA A 139 15.59 -4.37 -12.31
C ALA A 139 14.97 -5.65 -12.90
N PHE A 140 13.84 -6.11 -12.34
CA PHE A 140 13.12 -7.31 -12.82
C PHE A 140 12.77 -7.26 -14.31
N LEU A 141 12.66 -6.08 -14.91
CA LEU A 141 12.31 -5.94 -16.33
C LEU A 141 13.48 -6.33 -17.26
N GLY A 142 14.72 -6.21 -16.79
CA GLY A 142 15.90 -6.44 -17.61
C GLY A 142 16.08 -7.90 -18.05
N ASP A 143 15.63 -8.83 -17.24
CA ASP A 143 15.72 -10.29 -17.49
C ASP A 143 14.35 -10.99 -17.54
N GLY A 144 13.24 -10.23 -17.39
CA GLY A 144 11.90 -10.79 -17.42
C GLY A 144 11.58 -11.68 -16.21
N SER A 145 12.24 -11.43 -15.06
CA SER A 145 12.01 -12.22 -13.85
C SER A 145 10.58 -12.08 -13.32
N THR A 146 10.06 -13.15 -12.76
CA THR A 146 8.66 -13.22 -12.26
C THR A 146 8.45 -12.52 -10.92
N CYS A 147 9.50 -11.97 -10.32
CA CYS A 147 9.43 -11.39 -8.97
C CYS A 147 8.63 -10.08 -8.86
N LYS A 148 8.20 -9.48 -9.97
CA LYS A 148 7.37 -8.26 -9.97
C LYS A 148 6.14 -8.40 -9.07
N VAL A 149 5.49 -9.57 -9.06
CA VAL A 149 4.28 -9.83 -8.25
C VAL A 149 4.50 -9.72 -6.73
N LEU A 150 5.75 -9.79 -6.28
CA LEU A 150 6.09 -9.55 -4.88
C LEU A 150 5.88 -8.09 -4.46
N HIS A 151 5.89 -7.16 -5.40
CA HIS A 151 5.80 -5.73 -5.10
C HIS A 151 4.44 -5.34 -4.50
N PRO A 152 3.29 -5.60 -5.15
CA PRO A 152 2.00 -5.34 -4.52
C PRO A 152 1.79 -6.18 -3.25
N ALA A 153 2.25 -7.43 -3.23
CA ALA A 153 2.12 -8.31 -2.08
C ALA A 153 2.83 -7.76 -0.82
N ARG A 154 4.06 -7.26 -0.97
CA ARG A 154 4.79 -6.63 0.13
C ARG A 154 4.21 -5.27 0.53
N ALA A 155 3.71 -4.49 -0.44
CA ALA A 155 3.02 -3.24 -0.15
C ALA A 155 1.76 -3.47 0.70
N VAL A 156 1.01 -4.55 0.45
CA VAL A 156 -0.14 -4.96 1.27
C VAL A 156 0.27 -5.20 2.71
N VAL A 157 1.28 -6.02 2.95
CA VAL A 157 1.74 -6.34 4.31
C VAL A 157 2.25 -5.08 5.01
N ASN A 158 3.05 -4.27 4.32
CA ASN A 158 3.54 -3.00 4.84
C ASN A 158 2.39 -2.10 5.32
N GLY A 159 1.40 -1.83 4.47
CA GLY A 159 0.30 -0.94 4.83
C GLY A 159 -0.63 -1.53 5.89
N LEU A 160 -0.90 -2.83 5.83
CA LEU A 160 -1.70 -3.53 6.83
C LEU A 160 -1.03 -3.46 8.22
N ASP A 161 0.27 -3.79 8.29
CA ASP A 161 1.06 -3.72 9.52
C ASP A 161 1.07 -2.30 10.09
N ALA A 162 1.33 -1.30 9.25
CA ALA A 162 1.37 0.09 9.65
C ALA A 162 0.03 0.54 10.28
N ALA A 163 -1.11 0.17 9.67
CA ALA A 163 -2.42 0.52 10.21
C ALA A 163 -2.70 -0.15 11.57
N PHE A 164 -2.37 -1.44 11.72
CA PHE A 164 -2.55 -2.15 13.00
C PHE A 164 -1.60 -1.65 14.08
N LEU A 165 -0.35 -1.34 13.75
CA LEU A 165 0.63 -0.80 14.70
C LEU A 165 0.23 0.60 15.15
N ALA A 166 -0.25 1.46 14.25
CA ALA A 166 -0.78 2.78 14.62
C ALA A 166 -2.00 2.65 15.55
N LYS A 167 -2.91 1.71 15.27
CA LYS A 167 -4.05 1.42 16.15
C LYS A 167 -3.60 0.96 17.54
N ALA A 168 -2.46 0.29 17.63
CA ALA A 168 -1.86 -0.15 18.89
C ALA A 168 -1.01 0.96 19.58
N GLY A 169 -0.97 2.19 19.04
CA GLY A 169 -0.28 3.34 19.62
C GLY A 169 1.18 3.53 19.18
N MET A 170 1.67 2.77 18.16
CA MET A 170 2.98 3.03 17.59
C MET A 170 2.94 4.28 16.71
N THR A 171 3.97 5.13 16.81
CA THR A 171 4.08 6.36 16.02
C THR A 171 5.00 6.18 14.81
N GLY A 172 4.68 6.88 13.73
CA GLY A 172 5.52 7.00 12.54
C GLY A 172 5.91 8.45 12.26
N PRO A 173 6.87 8.69 11.36
CA PRO A 173 7.29 10.04 10.99
C PRO A 173 6.13 10.86 10.42
N GLU A 174 5.85 12.02 11.01
CA GLU A 174 4.78 12.91 10.57
C GLU A 174 5.05 13.49 9.17
N HIS A 175 6.30 13.82 8.87
CA HIS A 175 6.74 14.45 7.62
C HIS A 175 7.40 13.47 6.65
N ILE A 176 6.93 12.22 6.61
CA ILE A 176 7.55 11.14 5.81
C ILE A 176 7.66 11.48 4.32
N LEU A 177 6.78 12.30 3.77
CA LEU A 177 6.81 12.66 2.36
C LEU A 177 7.83 13.75 2.07
N GLU A 178 7.81 14.86 2.83
CA GLU A 178 8.50 16.12 2.53
C GLU A 178 9.75 16.41 3.36
N ALA A 179 10.08 15.58 4.35
CA ALA A 179 11.28 15.80 5.15
C ALA A 179 12.53 15.92 4.24
N GLU A 180 13.34 16.96 4.46
CA GLU A 180 14.59 17.19 3.70
C GLU A 180 15.59 16.06 3.92
N ASP A 181 15.71 15.59 5.17
CA ASP A 181 16.54 14.45 5.55
C ASP A 181 15.70 13.17 5.58
N GLY A 182 15.85 12.36 4.54
CA GLY A 182 15.26 11.02 4.44
C GLY A 182 13.77 10.95 4.09
N GLY A 183 13.13 12.08 3.75
CA GLY A 183 11.75 12.06 3.25
C GLY A 183 11.64 11.37 1.89
N LEU A 184 10.47 10.81 1.62
CA LEU A 184 10.24 9.99 0.42
C LEU A 184 10.56 10.74 -0.88
N LEU A 185 10.12 12.01 -0.99
CA LEU A 185 10.35 12.82 -2.19
C LEU A 185 11.82 13.07 -2.40
N ALA A 186 12.56 13.48 -1.36
CA ALA A 186 14.00 13.72 -1.44
C ALA A 186 14.80 12.45 -1.75
N ALA A 187 14.44 11.33 -1.15
CA ALA A 187 15.16 10.07 -1.31
C ALA A 187 14.92 9.41 -2.68
N MET A 188 13.73 9.55 -3.28
CA MET A 188 13.33 8.72 -4.40
C MET A 188 13.04 9.49 -5.71
N SER A 189 13.14 10.82 -5.70
CA SER A 189 12.85 11.64 -6.90
C SER A 189 13.70 12.91 -6.95
N ASP A 190 13.99 13.40 -8.15
CA ASP A 190 14.59 14.73 -8.36
C ASP A 190 13.54 15.80 -8.70
N THR A 191 12.29 15.39 -8.91
CA THR A 191 11.18 16.26 -9.35
C THR A 191 9.94 16.09 -8.48
N GLY A 192 10.14 15.69 -7.22
CA GLY A 192 9.06 15.54 -6.25
C GLY A 192 8.35 16.88 -5.97
N ASP A 193 7.03 16.85 -5.87
CA ASP A 193 6.19 18.02 -5.63
C ASP A 193 5.08 17.69 -4.63
N ILE A 194 5.27 18.08 -3.39
CA ILE A 194 4.31 17.82 -2.30
C ILE A 194 2.94 18.46 -2.55
N ALA A 195 2.88 19.57 -3.31
CA ALA A 195 1.60 20.24 -3.59
C ALA A 195 0.61 19.37 -4.38
N LYS A 196 1.08 18.30 -5.02
CA LYS A 196 0.21 17.35 -5.74
C LYS A 196 -0.55 16.39 -4.82
N VAL A 197 -0.17 16.30 -3.55
CA VAL A 197 -0.88 15.46 -2.58
C VAL A 197 -2.23 16.06 -2.21
N SER A 198 -2.36 17.38 -2.22
CA SER A 198 -3.54 18.13 -1.75
C SER A 198 -4.44 18.68 -2.87
N LYS A 199 -4.10 18.45 -4.16
CA LYS A 199 -4.84 18.99 -5.32
C LYS A 199 -5.96 18.08 -5.81
#